data_d15d784db3cb9e4043b9e6da038ee8c5
#
_entry.id   d15d784db3cb9e4043b9e6da038ee8c5
#
_cell.length_a   1.000
_cell.length_b   1.000
_cell.length_c   1.000
_cell.angle_alpha   90.00
_cell.angle_beta   90.00
_cell.angle_gamma   90.00
#
_symmetry.space_group_name_H-M   'P 1'
#
loop_
_entity.id
_entity.type
_entity.pdbx_description
1 polymer ?
#
loop_
_entity_poly.entity_id
_entity_poly.type
_entity_poly.pdbx_seq_one_letter_code
_entity_poly.pdbx_strand_id
1 'polypeptide(L)'
;AFDLQGKRKWSSNIGPFISAHGFSSNPVLYRDLVIVNGDHDGDAYIAALDRATGKLRWKTPRENKTRSYGTPIIRTIDGREQMILCGSKSIASYDPATGKRHWIIDGPTEQFVASMVYNGQYLFATGGFPERHILAIRPNGRGNVTETHIAWRERRGASYVPSPVVLGDYFLIVSDAGIASCFDAAKGTRHWMERLGGGHSASAITANGLAYFVSDRGITTIIRPGKEFEVVAKNDLKESSSSSPAISQGQLFIRGHKHLFCIGK
;
A
#
# COMPACT_ATOMS: atom_id res chain seq x y z
N ALA A 1 -21.24 -9.00 -2.75
CA ALA A 1 -21.05 -9.17 -1.30
C ALA A 1 -21.72 -10.46 -0.85
N PHE A 2 -21.14 -11.08 0.17
CA PHE A 2 -21.61 -12.32 0.78
C PHE A 2 -21.69 -12.15 2.29
N ASP A 3 -22.54 -12.90 2.95
CA ASP A 3 -22.51 -13.05 4.41
C ASP A 3 -21.44 -14.10 4.83
N LEU A 4 -21.27 -14.28 6.14
CA LEU A 4 -20.28 -15.23 6.67
C LEU A 4 -20.64 -16.71 6.40
N GLN A 5 -21.87 -17.01 5.96
CA GLN A 5 -22.30 -18.32 5.52
C GLN A 5 -22.13 -18.52 4.01
N GLY A 6 -21.53 -17.54 3.30
CA GLY A 6 -21.28 -17.60 1.86
C GLY A 6 -22.51 -17.28 0.99
N LYS A 7 -23.62 -16.84 1.57
CA LYS A 7 -24.83 -16.45 0.81
C LYS A 7 -24.65 -15.06 0.22
N ARG A 8 -24.84 -14.96 -1.10
CA ARG A 8 -24.75 -13.68 -1.82
C ARG A 8 -25.86 -12.71 -1.37
N LYS A 9 -25.48 -11.53 -0.90
CA LYS A 9 -26.39 -10.43 -0.53
C LYS A 9 -26.71 -9.55 -1.72
N TRP A 10 -25.69 -9.14 -2.46
CA TRP A 10 -25.84 -8.32 -3.66
C TRP A 10 -24.64 -8.51 -4.61
N SER A 11 -24.83 -8.07 -5.84
CA SER A 11 -23.79 -7.97 -6.85
C SER A 11 -24.02 -6.70 -7.66
N SER A 12 -22.97 -5.94 -7.92
CA SER A 12 -23.04 -4.68 -8.67
C SER A 12 -21.99 -4.66 -9.76
N ASN A 13 -22.42 -4.29 -10.97
CA ASN A 13 -21.51 -3.98 -12.05
C ASN A 13 -21.20 -2.48 -12.02
N ILE A 14 -19.94 -2.14 -11.80
CA ILE A 14 -19.46 -0.75 -11.67
C ILE A 14 -18.83 -0.21 -12.95
N GLY A 15 -18.79 -1.02 -14.01
CA GLY A 15 -18.31 -0.65 -15.33
C GLY A 15 -17.23 -1.59 -15.87
N PRO A 16 -16.76 -1.33 -17.10
CA PRO A 16 -15.67 -2.10 -17.68
C PRO A 16 -14.38 -1.92 -16.89
N PHE A 17 -13.51 -2.93 -16.98
CA PHE A 17 -12.19 -2.91 -16.40
C PHE A 17 -11.18 -3.50 -17.38
N ILE A 18 -10.26 -2.68 -17.86
CA ILE A 18 -9.24 -3.06 -18.85
C ILE A 18 -7.87 -3.01 -18.17
N SER A 19 -7.28 -4.15 -17.90
CA SER A 19 -5.95 -4.25 -17.28
C SER A 19 -5.24 -5.52 -17.71
N ALA A 20 -3.95 -5.41 -18.02
CA ALA A 20 -3.13 -6.57 -18.40
C ALA A 20 -2.99 -7.63 -17.28
N HIS A 21 -3.11 -7.21 -16.01
CA HIS A 21 -2.90 -8.09 -14.85
C HIS A 21 -4.15 -8.30 -14.00
N GLY A 22 -5.33 -7.88 -14.51
CA GLY A 22 -6.58 -7.99 -13.78
C GLY A 22 -6.72 -6.95 -12.66
N PHE A 23 -7.68 -7.20 -11.77
CA PHE A 23 -8.03 -6.33 -10.65
C PHE A 23 -7.32 -6.83 -9.38
N SER A 24 -6.53 -5.99 -8.72
CA SER A 24 -5.78 -6.39 -7.52
C SER A 24 -5.90 -5.43 -6.33
N SER A 25 -6.55 -4.27 -6.49
CA SER A 25 -6.85 -3.39 -5.36
C SER A 25 -7.92 -3.98 -4.46
N ASN A 26 -7.73 -3.91 -3.15
CA ASN A 26 -8.75 -4.34 -2.20
C ASN A 26 -9.84 -3.26 -2.05
N PRO A 27 -11.12 -3.66 -1.92
CA PRO A 27 -12.17 -2.73 -1.51
C PRO A 27 -11.94 -2.26 -0.08
N VAL A 28 -12.24 -0.99 0.18
CA VAL A 28 -12.07 -0.36 1.50
C VAL A 28 -13.43 0.00 2.07
N LEU A 29 -13.63 -0.31 3.35
CA LEU A 29 -14.84 0.06 4.07
C LEU A 29 -14.71 1.46 4.67
N TYR A 30 -15.73 2.29 4.48
CA TYR A 30 -15.87 3.58 5.11
C TYR A 30 -17.33 3.80 5.53
N ARG A 31 -17.62 3.76 6.81
CA ARG A 31 -18.99 3.86 7.36
C ARG A 31 -19.94 2.85 6.69
N ASP A 32 -20.94 3.34 5.96
CA ASP A 32 -21.91 2.56 5.18
C ASP A 32 -21.51 2.35 3.71
N LEU A 33 -20.26 2.67 3.34
CA LEU A 33 -19.74 2.57 1.98
C LEU A 33 -18.72 1.44 1.82
N VAL A 34 -18.72 0.86 0.64
CA VAL A 34 -17.64 0.04 0.07
C VAL A 34 -17.00 0.83 -1.06
N ILE A 35 -15.76 1.21 -0.90
CA ILE A 35 -15.04 2.01 -1.89
C ILE A 35 -14.11 1.10 -2.69
N VAL A 36 -14.14 1.26 -4.01
CA VAL A 36 -13.37 0.47 -4.97
C VAL A 36 -12.51 1.40 -5.81
N ASN A 37 -11.22 1.09 -5.88
CA ASN A 37 -10.32 1.71 -6.83
C ASN A 37 -10.48 1.01 -8.19
N GLY A 38 -10.91 1.73 -9.20
CA GLY A 38 -11.08 1.27 -10.57
C GLY A 38 -10.05 1.88 -11.52
N ASP A 39 -8.79 2.05 -11.09
CA ASP A 39 -7.71 2.47 -11.98
C ASP A 39 -7.43 1.38 -13.01
N HIS A 40 -7.65 1.68 -14.31
CA HIS A 40 -7.43 0.78 -15.43
C HIS A 40 -7.06 1.55 -16.70
N ASP A 41 -6.77 0.85 -17.78
CA ASP A 41 -6.30 1.45 -19.04
C ASP A 41 -7.43 2.10 -19.89
N GLY A 42 -8.67 2.11 -19.38
CA GLY A 42 -9.82 2.81 -19.94
C GLY A 42 -10.22 4.03 -19.11
N ASP A 43 -11.53 4.32 -19.06
CA ASP A 43 -12.08 5.42 -18.26
C ASP A 43 -12.03 5.08 -16.76
N ALA A 44 -10.84 5.27 -16.19
CA ALA A 44 -10.51 4.95 -14.82
C ALA A 44 -11.35 5.78 -13.82
N TYR A 45 -11.65 5.19 -12.64
CA TYR A 45 -12.54 5.79 -11.65
C TYR A 45 -12.23 5.31 -10.24
N ILE A 46 -12.79 6.01 -9.27
CA ILE A 46 -13.03 5.51 -7.92
C ILE A 46 -14.54 5.49 -7.72
N ALA A 47 -15.08 4.43 -7.14
CA ALA A 47 -16.51 4.31 -6.90
C ALA A 47 -16.81 3.90 -5.45
N ALA A 48 -17.88 4.43 -4.89
CA ALA A 48 -18.41 3.98 -3.62
C ALA A 48 -19.81 3.40 -3.78
N LEU A 49 -20.01 2.25 -3.20
CA LEU A 49 -21.26 1.52 -3.18
C LEU A 49 -21.83 1.52 -1.75
N ASP A 50 -23.15 1.55 -1.64
CA ASP A 50 -23.82 1.31 -0.39
C ASP A 50 -23.52 -0.12 0.10
N ARG A 51 -23.01 -0.25 1.30
CA ARG A 51 -22.55 -1.52 1.86
C ARG A 51 -23.66 -2.56 2.01
N ALA A 52 -24.89 -2.11 2.29
CA ALA A 52 -26.02 -3.01 2.50
C ALA A 52 -26.65 -3.49 1.19
N THR A 53 -26.70 -2.63 0.18
CA THR A 53 -27.49 -2.86 -1.05
C THR A 53 -26.65 -3.01 -2.32
N GLY A 54 -25.38 -2.56 -2.31
CA GLY A 54 -24.53 -2.50 -3.50
C GLY A 54 -24.90 -1.39 -4.48
N LYS A 55 -25.83 -0.49 -4.15
CA LYS A 55 -26.19 0.63 -5.02
C LYS A 55 -25.06 1.66 -5.07
N LEU A 56 -24.79 2.18 -6.26
CA LEU A 56 -23.80 3.23 -6.45
C LEU A 56 -24.21 4.50 -5.70
N ARG A 57 -23.31 5.01 -4.87
CA ARG A 57 -23.49 6.24 -4.09
C ARG A 57 -22.79 7.42 -4.74
N TRP A 58 -21.54 7.22 -5.16
CA TRP A 58 -20.79 8.18 -5.96
C TRP A 58 -19.75 7.47 -6.83
N LYS A 59 -19.36 8.12 -7.94
CA LYS A 59 -18.30 7.68 -8.84
C LYS A 59 -17.51 8.89 -9.31
N THR A 60 -16.21 8.90 -9.05
CA THR A 60 -15.29 9.98 -9.41
C THR A 60 -14.37 9.51 -10.52
N PRO A 61 -14.36 10.17 -11.70
CA PRO A 61 -13.43 9.84 -12.77
C PRO A 61 -11.99 10.16 -12.35
N ARG A 62 -11.06 9.37 -12.86
CA ARG A 62 -9.62 9.63 -12.76
C ARG A 62 -9.15 10.34 -14.01
N GLU A 63 -8.16 11.23 -13.87
CA GLU A 63 -7.66 12.05 -14.99
C GLU A 63 -6.87 11.24 -16.01
N ASN A 64 -6.24 10.16 -15.59
CA ASN A 64 -5.39 9.32 -16.42
C ASN A 64 -6.00 7.95 -16.69
N LYS A 65 -5.75 7.42 -17.87
CA LYS A 65 -6.18 6.07 -18.30
C LYS A 65 -5.00 5.11 -18.14
N THR A 66 -4.60 4.86 -16.90
CA THR A 66 -3.45 4.01 -16.59
C THR A 66 -3.78 3.12 -15.41
N ARG A 67 -3.62 1.82 -15.61
CA ARG A 67 -3.83 0.82 -14.55
C ARG A 67 -2.92 1.06 -13.35
N SER A 68 -3.44 0.83 -12.19
CA SER A 68 -2.72 0.83 -10.91
C SER A 68 -3.40 -0.10 -9.93
N TYR A 69 -2.68 -0.54 -8.91
CA TYR A 69 -3.08 -1.67 -8.09
C TYR A 69 -3.11 -1.35 -6.60
N GLY A 70 -2.70 -0.14 -6.21
CA GLY A 70 -2.64 0.31 -4.83
C GLY A 70 -4.02 0.33 -4.16
N THR A 71 -4.08 -0.14 -2.93
CA THR A 71 -5.28 -0.04 -2.09
C THR A 71 -5.34 1.34 -1.44
N PRO A 72 -6.48 2.06 -1.51
CA PRO A 72 -6.64 3.33 -0.81
C PRO A 72 -6.49 3.18 0.70
N ILE A 73 -5.94 4.19 1.36
CA ILE A 73 -5.96 4.31 2.82
C ILE A 73 -6.89 5.44 3.23
N ILE A 74 -7.59 5.27 4.37
CA ILE A 74 -8.47 6.32 4.93
C ILE A 74 -7.90 6.75 6.27
N ARG A 75 -7.71 8.06 6.44
CA ARG A 75 -7.17 8.67 7.66
C ARG A 75 -7.85 10.00 7.94
N THR A 76 -8.00 10.33 9.22
CA THR A 76 -8.33 11.69 9.65
C THR A 76 -7.02 12.43 9.88
N ILE A 77 -6.81 13.50 9.12
CA ILE A 77 -5.59 14.31 9.14
C ILE A 77 -6.01 15.77 9.29
N ASP A 78 -5.53 16.44 10.32
CA ASP A 78 -5.89 17.83 10.65
C ASP A 78 -7.43 18.04 10.68
N GLY A 79 -8.14 17.11 11.31
CA GLY A 79 -9.61 17.15 11.42
C GLY A 79 -10.37 16.82 10.12
N ARG A 80 -9.68 16.53 9.01
CA ARG A 80 -10.28 16.20 7.72
C ARG A 80 -10.13 14.71 7.42
N GLU A 81 -11.24 14.03 7.14
CA GLU A 81 -11.21 12.66 6.64
C GLU A 81 -10.70 12.65 5.20
N GLN A 82 -9.70 11.84 4.96
CA GLN A 82 -9.03 11.73 3.67
C GLN A 82 -8.91 10.27 3.25
N MET A 83 -9.41 9.96 2.09
CA MET A 83 -9.09 8.75 1.35
C MET A 83 -7.96 9.07 0.39
N ILE A 84 -6.82 8.41 0.55
CA ILE A 84 -5.61 8.70 -0.20
C ILE A 84 -5.20 7.46 -0.97
N LEU A 85 -4.89 7.63 -2.24
CA LEU A 85 -4.39 6.56 -3.08
C LEU A 85 -3.31 7.06 -4.04
N CYS A 86 -2.37 6.17 -4.33
CA CYS A 86 -1.42 6.30 -5.42
C CYS A 86 -1.87 5.44 -6.59
N GLY A 87 -1.84 5.99 -7.78
CA GLY A 87 -2.25 5.28 -8.98
C GLY A 87 -2.56 6.21 -10.15
N SER A 88 -2.62 5.63 -11.33
CA SER A 88 -2.98 6.35 -12.55
C SER A 88 -2.20 7.67 -12.71
N LYS A 89 -0.87 7.59 -12.68
CA LYS A 89 0.08 8.73 -12.81
C LYS A 89 -0.07 9.83 -11.76
N SER A 90 -0.63 9.52 -10.59
CA SER A 90 -0.84 10.54 -9.56
C SER A 90 -0.87 9.95 -8.15
N ILE A 91 -0.72 10.82 -7.17
CA ILE A 91 -1.05 10.55 -5.77
C ILE A 91 -2.11 11.57 -5.39
N ALA A 92 -3.27 11.12 -4.92
CA ALA A 92 -4.37 12.05 -4.68
C ALA A 92 -5.17 11.70 -3.43
N SER A 93 -5.74 12.72 -2.83
CA SER A 93 -6.63 12.64 -1.67
C SER A 93 -8.03 13.07 -2.04
N TYR A 94 -9.00 12.33 -1.51
CA TYR A 94 -10.43 12.56 -1.72
C TYR A 94 -11.19 12.53 -0.40
N ASP A 95 -12.31 13.20 -0.37
CA ASP A 95 -13.33 13.01 0.67
C ASP A 95 -13.96 11.61 0.49
N PRO A 96 -13.83 10.69 1.44
CA PRO A 96 -14.36 9.34 1.29
C PRO A 96 -15.89 9.27 1.26
N ALA A 97 -16.60 10.28 1.80
CA ALA A 97 -18.05 10.32 1.79
C ALA A 97 -18.63 10.74 0.44
N THR A 98 -17.92 11.59 -0.31
CA THR A 98 -18.44 12.24 -1.53
C THR A 98 -17.63 11.96 -2.79
N GLY A 99 -16.41 11.45 -2.66
CA GLY A 99 -15.46 11.29 -3.77
C GLY A 99 -14.85 12.60 -4.29
N LYS A 100 -15.10 13.73 -3.63
CA LYS A 100 -14.54 15.03 -4.03
C LYS A 100 -13.05 15.08 -3.72
N ARG A 101 -12.23 15.46 -4.72
CA ARG A 101 -10.78 15.58 -4.55
C ARG A 101 -10.41 16.74 -3.65
N HIS A 102 -9.53 16.48 -2.68
CA HIS A 102 -8.92 17.49 -1.82
C HIS A 102 -7.65 18.04 -2.43
N TRP A 103 -6.73 17.17 -2.83
CA TRP A 103 -5.45 17.54 -3.44
C TRP A 103 -4.93 16.44 -4.37
N ILE A 104 -3.98 16.82 -5.21
CA ILE A 104 -3.27 15.90 -6.11
C ILE A 104 -1.79 16.27 -6.19
N ILE A 105 -0.95 15.24 -6.35
CA ILE A 105 0.43 15.30 -6.81
C ILE A 105 0.49 14.57 -8.14
N ASP A 106 0.98 15.25 -9.18
CA ASP A 106 1.17 14.68 -10.51
C ASP A 106 2.45 13.83 -10.55
N GLY A 107 2.40 12.68 -11.18
CA GLY A 107 3.52 11.74 -11.20
C GLY A 107 3.68 11.00 -9.87
N PRO A 108 4.89 10.61 -9.48
CA PRO A 108 6.16 10.66 -10.21
C PRO A 108 6.33 9.52 -11.24
N THR A 109 5.41 8.57 -11.28
CA THR A 109 5.45 7.41 -12.16
C THR A 109 4.04 7.06 -12.66
N GLU A 110 3.94 6.13 -13.59
CA GLU A 110 2.64 5.76 -14.18
C GLU A 110 1.86 4.77 -13.31
N GLN A 111 2.53 3.70 -12.87
CA GLN A 111 1.89 2.60 -12.18
C GLN A 111 2.41 2.44 -10.75
N PHE A 112 1.48 2.20 -9.85
CA PHE A 112 1.74 1.89 -8.45
C PHE A 112 1.10 0.54 -8.11
N VAL A 113 1.84 -0.31 -7.44
CA VAL A 113 1.36 -1.58 -6.88
C VAL A 113 1.32 -1.49 -5.36
N ALA A 114 2.39 -0.99 -4.77
CA ALA A 114 2.51 -0.86 -3.33
C ALA A 114 1.47 0.11 -2.74
N SER A 115 0.94 -0.25 -1.59
CA SER A 115 0.07 0.62 -0.81
C SER A 115 0.88 1.66 -0.03
N MET A 116 0.27 2.81 0.21
CA MET A 116 0.87 3.88 1.00
C MET A 116 0.85 3.57 2.49
N VAL A 117 1.78 4.15 3.24
CA VAL A 117 1.78 4.13 4.70
C VAL A 117 1.81 5.56 5.27
N TYR A 118 1.31 5.72 6.50
CA TYR A 118 1.21 7.01 7.18
C TYR A 118 1.72 6.89 8.62
N ASN A 119 2.60 7.80 9.05
CA ASN A 119 3.19 7.78 10.40
C ASN A 119 2.63 8.84 11.36
N GLY A 120 1.53 9.50 11.00
CA GLY A 120 0.98 10.63 11.77
C GLY A 120 1.42 12.00 11.26
N GLN A 121 2.51 12.08 10.50
CA GLN A 121 3.04 13.34 9.96
C GLN A 121 3.18 13.31 8.43
N TYR A 122 3.72 12.23 7.88
CA TYR A 122 3.96 12.05 6.45
C TYR A 122 3.25 10.82 5.91
N LEU A 123 2.81 10.94 4.66
CA LEU A 123 2.44 9.81 3.82
C LEU A 123 3.68 9.36 3.04
N PHE A 124 3.88 8.05 2.96
CA PHE A 124 4.96 7.49 2.16
C PHE A 124 4.38 6.68 1.01
N ALA A 125 4.78 7.02 -0.20
CA ALA A 125 4.43 6.32 -1.42
C ALA A 125 5.69 5.76 -2.06
N THR A 126 5.59 4.54 -2.57
CA THR A 126 6.58 3.97 -3.48
C THR A 126 5.91 3.59 -4.78
N GLY A 127 6.55 3.84 -5.89
CA GLY A 127 6.04 3.51 -7.21
C GLY A 127 7.15 2.99 -8.10
N GLY A 128 6.80 2.14 -9.06
CA GLY A 128 7.80 1.32 -9.69
C GLY A 128 7.89 1.30 -11.20
N PHE A 129 6.91 1.78 -11.96
CA PHE A 129 6.95 1.68 -13.42
C PHE A 129 6.45 2.97 -14.10
N PRO A 130 7.17 3.49 -15.12
CA PRO A 130 8.47 3.00 -15.62
C PRO A 130 9.64 3.28 -14.66
N GLU A 131 9.54 4.29 -13.80
CA GLU A 131 10.59 4.71 -12.89
C GLU A 131 10.24 4.45 -11.44
N ARG A 132 11.23 4.07 -10.65
CA ARG A 132 11.07 3.81 -9.21
C ARG A 132 11.26 5.08 -8.40
N HIS A 133 10.35 5.28 -7.45
CA HIS A 133 10.37 6.44 -6.55
C HIS A 133 9.94 6.06 -5.14
N ILE A 134 10.51 6.76 -4.17
CA ILE A 134 10.02 6.86 -2.80
C ILE A 134 9.72 8.34 -2.56
N LEU A 135 8.56 8.65 -2.04
CA LEU A 135 8.16 10.01 -1.68
C LEU A 135 7.67 10.04 -0.24
N ALA A 136 8.09 11.05 0.51
CA ALA A 136 7.38 11.48 1.70
C ALA A 136 6.57 12.73 1.40
N ILE A 137 5.31 12.75 1.78
CA ILE A 137 4.34 13.76 1.37
C ILE A 137 3.67 14.35 2.62
N ARG A 138 3.58 15.69 2.69
CA ARG A 138 2.75 16.39 3.67
C ARG A 138 1.29 16.26 3.25
N PRO A 139 0.40 15.70 4.09
CA PRO A 139 -0.96 15.33 3.65
C PRO A 139 -2.00 16.45 3.79
N ASN A 140 -1.60 17.67 4.16
CA ASN A 140 -2.50 18.78 4.50
C ASN A 140 -2.82 19.72 3.32
N GLY A 141 -2.55 19.32 2.10
CA GLY A 141 -2.69 20.12 0.89
C GLY A 141 -4.12 20.43 0.44
N ARG A 142 -4.23 21.33 -0.54
CA ARG A 142 -5.43 21.66 -1.32
C ARG A 142 -5.07 21.92 -2.78
N GLY A 143 -5.87 21.43 -3.74
CA GLY A 143 -5.60 21.59 -5.16
C GLY A 143 -4.39 20.79 -5.64
N ASN A 144 -3.65 21.30 -6.62
CA ASN A 144 -2.41 20.67 -7.07
C ASN A 144 -1.25 21.11 -6.16
N VAL A 145 -0.60 20.13 -5.54
CA VAL A 145 0.44 20.36 -4.52
C VAL A 145 1.78 19.70 -4.89
N THR A 146 1.96 19.39 -6.16
CA THR A 146 3.15 18.69 -6.68
C THR A 146 4.45 19.37 -6.25
N GLU A 147 4.54 20.70 -6.36
CA GLU A 147 5.76 21.45 -6.08
C GLU A 147 5.94 21.81 -4.60
N THR A 148 4.90 21.65 -3.78
CA THR A 148 4.92 22.22 -2.41
C THR A 148 4.86 21.18 -1.29
N HIS A 149 4.29 19.97 -1.53
CA HIS A 149 4.00 19.03 -0.46
C HIS A 149 4.88 17.79 -0.46
N ILE A 150 5.78 17.61 -1.41
CA ILE A 150 6.80 16.56 -1.35
C ILE A 150 7.87 17.03 -0.36
N ALA A 151 7.96 16.35 0.79
CA ALA A 151 8.93 16.67 1.84
C ALA A 151 10.33 16.20 1.45
N TRP A 152 10.43 14.99 0.93
CA TRP A 152 11.67 14.44 0.34
C TRP A 152 11.35 13.37 -0.71
N ARG A 153 12.36 13.09 -1.54
CA ARG A 153 12.28 12.13 -2.64
C ARG A 153 13.57 11.32 -2.70
N GLU A 154 13.41 10.01 -2.97
CA GLU A 154 14.54 9.10 -3.23
C GLU A 154 14.15 8.14 -4.37
N ARG A 155 15.12 7.63 -5.09
CA ARG A 155 14.93 6.62 -6.16
C ARG A 155 15.58 5.29 -5.82
N ARG A 156 16.75 5.35 -5.17
CA ARG A 156 17.55 4.17 -4.87
C ARG A 156 16.96 3.39 -3.70
N GLY A 157 16.67 2.10 -3.93
CA GLY A 157 16.04 1.23 -2.92
C GLY A 157 14.53 1.20 -2.97
N ALA A 158 13.91 1.91 -3.92
CA ALA A 158 12.47 1.87 -4.11
C ALA A 158 11.99 0.47 -4.55
N SER A 159 10.79 0.09 -4.09
CA SER A 159 10.10 -1.13 -4.51
C SER A 159 9.06 -0.84 -5.58
N TYR A 160 8.70 -1.85 -6.34
CA TYR A 160 7.54 -1.84 -7.22
C TYR A 160 6.35 -2.54 -6.58
N VAL A 161 6.53 -3.80 -6.14
CA VAL A 161 5.46 -4.62 -5.58
C VAL A 161 5.35 -4.52 -4.06
N PRO A 162 6.41 -4.76 -3.26
CA PRO A 162 6.28 -4.74 -1.80
C PRO A 162 5.89 -3.37 -1.26
N SER A 163 4.87 -3.32 -0.42
CA SER A 163 4.53 -2.11 0.33
C SER A 163 5.54 -1.89 1.47
N PRO A 164 5.93 -0.63 1.72
CA PRO A 164 6.81 -0.28 2.82
C PRO A 164 6.09 -0.35 4.17
N VAL A 165 6.86 -0.17 5.25
CA VAL A 165 6.34 0.07 6.59
C VAL A 165 7.01 1.28 7.22
N VAL A 166 6.33 1.89 8.18
CA VAL A 166 6.89 2.96 9.00
C VAL A 166 6.70 2.61 10.47
N LEU A 167 7.73 2.81 11.28
CA LEU A 167 7.72 2.51 12.70
C LEU A 167 8.49 3.61 13.45
N GLY A 168 7.74 4.49 14.12
CA GLY A 168 8.31 5.70 14.72
C GLY A 168 8.99 6.58 13.67
N ASP A 169 10.27 6.88 13.89
CA ASP A 169 11.08 7.73 13.03
C ASP A 169 11.73 6.98 11.84
N TYR A 170 11.44 5.68 11.68
CA TYR A 170 12.07 4.84 10.68
C TYR A 170 11.11 4.41 9.59
N PHE A 171 11.42 4.76 8.36
CA PHE A 171 10.76 4.25 7.17
C PHE A 171 11.58 3.08 6.60
N LEU A 172 10.97 1.91 6.49
CA LEU A 172 11.61 0.69 6.02
C LEU A 172 10.94 0.18 4.74
N ILE A 173 11.74 -0.25 3.80
CA ILE A 173 11.30 -0.76 2.51
C ILE A 173 12.21 -1.89 2.06
N VAL A 174 11.66 -2.88 1.37
CA VAL A 174 12.44 -3.90 0.64
C VAL A 174 12.11 -3.79 -0.85
N SER A 175 13.13 -3.78 -1.69
CA SER A 175 12.92 -3.83 -3.13
C SER A 175 12.54 -5.25 -3.59
N ASP A 176 11.96 -5.35 -4.79
CA ASP A 176 11.62 -6.64 -5.42
C ASP A 176 12.83 -7.59 -5.52
N ALA A 177 14.05 -7.05 -5.59
CA ALA A 177 15.30 -7.81 -5.63
C ALA A 177 15.85 -8.19 -4.24
N GLY A 178 15.11 -7.92 -3.15
CA GLY A 178 15.50 -8.27 -1.80
C GLY A 178 16.58 -7.38 -1.19
N ILE A 179 16.61 -6.10 -1.57
CA ILE A 179 17.44 -5.09 -0.94
C ILE A 179 16.56 -4.28 0.01
N ALA A 180 16.81 -4.40 1.31
CA ALA A 180 16.13 -3.62 2.33
C ALA A 180 16.87 -2.30 2.58
N SER A 181 16.10 -1.26 2.89
CA SER A 181 16.63 0.05 3.25
C SER A 181 15.85 0.63 4.42
N CYS A 182 16.55 1.37 5.27
CA CYS A 182 15.97 2.16 6.34
C CYS A 182 16.33 3.63 6.14
N PHE A 183 15.33 4.48 6.30
CA PHE A 183 15.47 5.93 6.19
C PHE A 183 14.93 6.61 7.44
N ASP A 184 15.50 7.78 7.76
CA ASP A 184 14.85 8.76 8.62
C ASP A 184 13.55 9.20 7.96
N ALA A 185 12.42 8.94 8.61
CA ALA A 185 11.10 9.18 8.03
C ALA A 185 10.83 10.66 7.72
N ALA A 186 11.38 11.57 8.51
CA ALA A 186 11.18 13.02 8.34
C ALA A 186 12.12 13.64 7.30
N LYS A 187 13.37 13.18 7.26
CA LYS A 187 14.45 13.80 6.47
C LYS A 187 14.75 13.07 5.17
N GLY A 188 14.37 11.77 5.06
CA GLY A 188 14.74 10.94 3.92
C GLY A 188 16.21 10.51 3.90
N THR A 189 16.98 10.82 4.96
CA THR A 189 18.36 10.36 5.09
C THR A 189 18.39 8.86 5.26
N ARG A 190 19.07 8.17 4.35
CA ARG A 190 19.21 6.71 4.44
C ARG A 190 20.23 6.34 5.51
N HIS A 191 19.79 5.53 6.49
CA HIS A 191 20.63 5.00 7.55
C HIS A 191 21.46 3.82 7.03
N TRP A 192 20.80 2.86 6.38
CA TRP A 192 21.46 1.68 5.81
C TRP A 192 20.70 1.13 4.59
N MET A 193 21.39 0.28 3.82
CA MET A 193 20.86 -0.47 2.68
C MET A 193 21.56 -1.81 2.62
N GLU A 194 20.80 -2.90 2.83
CA GLU A 194 21.35 -4.24 3.01
C GLU A 194 20.60 -5.29 2.20
N ARG A 195 21.30 -6.32 1.77
CA ARG A 195 20.71 -7.44 1.02
C ARG A 195 20.18 -8.50 1.97
N LEU A 196 18.86 -8.74 1.95
CA LEU A 196 18.22 -9.82 2.70
C LEU A 196 18.34 -11.17 1.99
N GLY A 197 18.42 -11.15 0.65
CA GLY A 197 18.51 -12.32 -0.23
C GLY A 197 17.16 -12.75 -0.79
N GLY A 198 17.19 -13.26 -2.02
CA GLY A 198 16.01 -13.68 -2.77
C GLY A 198 15.14 -12.51 -3.26
N GLY A 199 14.11 -12.83 -4.05
CA GLY A 199 13.06 -11.90 -4.43
C GLY A 199 12.08 -11.65 -3.29
N HIS A 200 11.39 -10.52 -3.34
CA HIS A 200 10.34 -10.15 -2.39
C HIS A 200 9.12 -9.63 -3.15
N SER A 201 8.02 -10.36 -3.06
CA SER A 201 6.68 -9.94 -3.54
C SER A 201 5.78 -9.53 -2.38
N ALA A 202 6.03 -10.10 -1.19
CA ALA A 202 5.28 -9.83 0.03
C ALA A 202 5.57 -8.43 0.57
N SER A 203 4.52 -7.72 0.98
CA SER A 203 4.66 -6.49 1.74
C SER A 203 5.19 -6.78 3.16
N ALA A 204 6.01 -5.87 3.67
CA ALA A 204 6.46 -5.93 5.06
C ALA A 204 5.30 -5.68 6.02
N ILE A 205 5.43 -6.20 7.24
CA ILE A 205 4.54 -5.86 8.37
C ILE A 205 5.35 -5.49 9.60
N THR A 206 4.70 -4.87 10.57
CA THR A 206 5.30 -4.53 11.85
C THR A 206 4.53 -5.14 13.01
N ALA A 207 5.27 -5.64 14.01
CA ALA A 207 4.72 -6.09 15.28
C ALA A 207 5.79 -5.97 16.38
N ASN A 208 5.35 -5.63 17.59
CA ASN A 208 6.20 -5.55 18.79
C ASN A 208 7.50 -4.76 18.58
N GLY A 209 7.43 -3.65 17.82
CA GLY A 209 8.59 -2.80 17.55
C GLY A 209 9.57 -3.36 16.52
N LEU A 210 9.22 -4.43 15.82
CA LEU A 210 10.04 -5.09 14.79
C LEU A 210 9.38 -5.06 13.43
N ALA A 211 10.18 -5.12 12.36
CA ALA A 211 9.74 -5.25 10.98
C ALA A 211 10.02 -6.66 10.45
N TYR A 212 9.05 -7.23 9.75
CA TYR A 212 9.07 -8.59 9.21
C TYR A 212 9.05 -8.55 7.70
N PHE A 213 10.05 -9.13 7.05
CA PHE A 213 10.19 -9.21 5.61
C PHE A 213 10.18 -10.68 5.18
N VAL A 214 9.20 -11.07 4.38
CA VAL A 214 9.07 -12.44 3.86
C VAL A 214 9.54 -12.47 2.42
N SER A 215 10.56 -13.28 2.14
CA SER A 215 11.06 -13.49 0.77
C SER A 215 10.20 -14.49 0.02
N ASP A 216 10.28 -14.49 -1.33
CA ASP A 216 9.58 -15.43 -2.20
C ASP A 216 9.98 -16.90 -1.93
N ARG A 217 11.14 -17.11 -1.28
CA ARG A 217 11.58 -18.45 -0.81
C ARG A 217 10.99 -18.85 0.54
N GLY A 218 10.17 -18.01 1.17
CA GLY A 218 9.55 -18.26 2.47
C GLY A 218 10.47 -18.02 3.67
N ILE A 219 11.56 -17.27 3.48
CA ILE A 219 12.44 -16.86 4.57
C ILE A 219 11.90 -15.54 5.13
N THR A 220 11.55 -15.53 6.40
CA THR A 220 11.17 -14.32 7.15
C THR A 220 12.40 -13.74 7.85
N THR A 221 12.84 -12.56 7.41
CA THR A 221 13.88 -11.78 8.10
C THR A 221 13.22 -10.76 9.02
N ILE A 222 13.54 -10.80 10.31
CA ILE A 222 13.01 -9.91 11.34
C ILE A 222 14.09 -8.90 11.70
N ILE A 223 13.78 -7.61 11.56
CA ILE A 223 14.73 -6.50 11.73
C ILE A 223 14.24 -5.58 12.83
N ARG A 224 15.14 -5.13 13.67
CA ARG A 224 14.90 -4.01 14.57
C ARG A 224 15.12 -2.70 13.81
N PRO A 225 14.10 -1.82 13.68
CA PRO A 225 14.29 -0.50 13.10
C PRO A 225 15.29 0.32 13.88
N GLY A 226 16.23 0.96 13.21
CA GLY A 226 17.30 1.73 13.85
C GLY A 226 18.25 2.36 12.84
N LYS A 227 19.22 3.12 13.35
CA LYS A 227 20.28 3.72 12.51
C LYS A 227 21.29 2.68 12.03
N GLU A 228 21.37 1.55 12.69
CA GLU A 228 22.21 0.41 12.31
C GLU A 228 21.36 -0.75 11.87
N PHE A 229 21.89 -1.59 11.00
CA PHE A 229 21.22 -2.79 10.51
C PHE A 229 21.33 -3.92 11.52
N GLU A 230 20.22 -4.26 12.18
CA GLU A 230 20.14 -5.33 13.17
C GLU A 230 19.12 -6.39 12.75
N VAL A 231 19.59 -7.59 12.44
CA VAL A 231 18.75 -8.76 12.22
C VAL A 231 18.52 -9.46 13.55
N VAL A 232 17.27 -9.47 14.03
CA VAL A 232 16.86 -10.14 15.26
C VAL A 232 16.73 -11.65 15.06
N ALA A 233 16.15 -12.07 13.91
CA ALA A 233 15.97 -13.48 13.57
C ALA A 233 15.79 -13.69 12.07
N LYS A 234 16.08 -14.91 11.61
CA LYS A 234 15.69 -15.43 10.30
C LYS A 234 15.01 -16.78 10.48
N ASN A 235 13.80 -16.91 9.95
CA ASN A 235 13.00 -18.13 10.04
C ASN A 235 12.65 -18.60 8.63
N ASP A 236 12.82 -19.88 8.39
CA ASP A 236 12.59 -20.51 7.09
C ASP A 236 11.36 -21.44 7.17
N LEU A 237 10.32 -21.12 6.42
CA LEU A 237 9.10 -21.94 6.32
C LEU A 237 9.32 -23.26 5.60
N LYS A 238 10.44 -23.41 4.88
CA LYS A 238 10.69 -24.55 3.96
C LYS A 238 9.66 -24.64 2.84
N GLU A 239 8.99 -23.55 2.55
CA GLU A 239 7.98 -23.44 1.50
C GLU A 239 7.98 -22.01 0.93
N SER A 240 7.86 -21.88 -0.39
CA SER A 240 7.78 -20.56 -1.06
C SER A 240 6.52 -19.81 -0.69
N SER A 241 6.61 -18.50 -0.60
CA SER A 241 5.49 -17.61 -0.30
C SER A 241 5.62 -16.29 -1.08
N SER A 242 4.55 -15.85 -1.71
CA SER A 242 4.44 -14.51 -2.32
C SER A 242 3.41 -13.65 -1.58
N SER A 243 2.87 -14.14 -0.47
CA SER A 243 1.82 -13.44 0.29
C SER A 243 2.39 -12.59 1.42
N SER A 244 1.80 -11.42 1.61
CA SER A 244 2.07 -10.62 2.80
C SER A 244 1.57 -11.34 4.05
N PRO A 245 2.38 -11.39 5.12
CA PRO A 245 1.95 -12.00 6.37
C PRO A 245 0.85 -11.16 7.05
N ALA A 246 0.08 -11.81 7.93
CA ALA A 246 -0.91 -11.15 8.77
C ALA A 246 -0.68 -11.51 10.24
N ILE A 247 -0.98 -10.57 11.15
CA ILE A 247 -0.91 -10.81 12.58
C ILE A 247 -2.29 -10.62 13.19
N SER A 248 -2.73 -11.60 13.95
CA SER A 248 -3.98 -11.55 14.69
C SER A 248 -3.86 -12.33 15.98
N GLN A 249 -4.35 -11.77 17.10
CA GLN A 249 -4.40 -12.41 18.42
C GLN A 249 -3.05 -13.02 18.88
N GLY A 250 -1.95 -12.31 18.61
CA GLY A 250 -0.61 -12.77 18.97
C GLY A 250 -0.03 -13.84 18.04
N GLN A 251 -0.72 -14.22 16.99
CA GLN A 251 -0.30 -15.22 16.01
C GLN A 251 0.07 -14.56 14.68
N LEU A 252 1.09 -15.12 14.02
CA LEU A 252 1.56 -14.75 12.69
C LEU A 252 1.03 -15.78 11.67
N PHE A 253 0.30 -15.28 10.67
CA PHE A 253 -0.23 -16.10 9.58
C PHE A 253 0.56 -15.81 8.31
N ILE A 254 1.08 -16.87 7.69
CA ILE A 254 1.77 -16.76 6.39
C ILE A 254 1.19 -17.83 5.46
N ARG A 255 0.71 -17.42 4.29
CA ARG A 255 0.27 -18.33 3.27
C ARG A 255 1.46 -18.72 2.38
N GLY A 256 1.88 -19.98 2.43
CA GLY A 256 2.75 -20.59 1.45
C GLY A 256 1.98 -21.03 0.19
N HIS A 257 2.69 -21.61 -0.77
CA HIS A 257 2.05 -22.15 -1.99
C HIS A 257 1.10 -23.32 -1.71
N LYS A 258 1.40 -24.12 -0.69
CA LYS A 258 0.63 -25.33 -0.33
C LYS A 258 -0.12 -25.21 0.98
N HIS A 259 0.44 -24.51 1.96
CA HIS A 259 -0.08 -24.45 3.32
C HIS A 259 -0.36 -23.02 3.79
N LEU A 260 -1.27 -22.89 4.73
CA LEU A 260 -1.42 -21.72 5.59
C LEU A 260 -0.74 -22.00 6.92
N PHE A 261 0.31 -21.28 7.22
CA PHE A 261 1.04 -21.38 8.48
C PHE A 261 0.42 -20.43 9.52
N CYS A 262 0.21 -20.96 10.73
CA CYS A 262 -0.16 -20.19 11.92
C CYS A 262 0.95 -20.38 12.96
N ILE A 263 1.67 -19.32 13.27
CA ILE A 263 2.86 -19.35 14.13
C ILE A 263 2.60 -18.46 15.35
N GLY A 264 2.68 -19.03 16.54
CA GLY A 264 2.45 -18.34 17.80
C GLY A 264 2.35 -19.35 18.94
N LYS A 265 2.28 -18.81 20.17
CA LYS A 265 2.05 -19.61 21.39
C LYS A 265 0.57 -19.62 21.70
#